data_27b188a176a2a2b5fe0dfca219b9e7fa
#
_entry.id   27b188a176a2a2b5fe0dfca219b9e7fa
#
_cell.length_a   1.000
_cell.length_b   1.000
_cell.length_c   1.000
_cell.angle_alpha   90.00
_cell.angle_beta   90.00
_cell.angle_gamma   90.00
#
_symmetry.space_group_name_H-M   'P 1'
#
loop_
_entity.id
_entity.type
_entity.pdbx_description
1 polymer ?
#
loop_
_entity_poly.entity_id
_entity_poly.type
_entity_poly.pdbx_seq_one_letter_code
_entity_poly.pdbx_strand_id
1 'polypeptide(L)'
;MALSNRAHEAEEACKGMALWEVITDLYDQETNPEGIVSLGVAENTLMHDVLRKHIHDNLALTNPAFTYGDGTTGTKRAKQAVSRFLNKHLKPFRDIEPAHISMTNGCSAAIEHLSWAVANPGDGILLGQPYYGTFIPDLTYRFGAKLLPVAFGDVDPLCEEAVTKYEEVILDTQAKGIKVAGLVISHPHNPLGRCYSRQALIAFMKLCQKYKVHFISDEIYALSVWPNTVDQHPPPIPFESALSIDTTDIIDPERLHVLWGMSKDFGANGIRVGAIISQANPSFHAAIVAVGLYSSVSSISDHITANVLEDDAFVDSYLAENQRKLSTQYTRVVAWAVKNNIDYAPGVNAAFFLWVDLGKVYEARHPKIETDDITDLVMDKLIERRVFLASGKAFGSEKPGWFRIVFSHPDEYLDLGLQRVMEALQ
;
A
#
# COMPACT_ATOMS: atom_id res chain seq x y z
N MET A 1 -27.50 24.32 3.61
CA MET A 1 -26.19 23.85 3.10
C MET A 1 -26.43 23.19 1.75
N ALA A 2 -25.56 23.42 0.77
CA ALA A 2 -25.72 22.85 -0.58
C ALA A 2 -25.17 21.40 -0.69
N LEU A 3 -24.37 20.95 0.29
CA LEU A 3 -23.75 19.62 0.34
C LEU A 3 -24.31 18.79 1.49
N SER A 4 -24.20 17.45 1.38
CA SER A 4 -24.46 16.54 2.49
C SER A 4 -23.36 16.66 3.57
N ASN A 5 -23.65 16.25 4.80
CA ASN A 5 -22.63 16.25 5.88
C ASN A 5 -21.38 15.48 5.49
N ARG A 6 -21.52 14.30 4.90
CA ARG A 6 -20.38 13.49 4.43
C ARG A 6 -19.50 14.21 3.40
N ALA A 7 -20.12 14.97 2.50
CA ALA A 7 -19.39 15.74 1.49
C ALA A 7 -18.63 16.92 2.14
N HIS A 8 -19.22 17.56 3.16
CA HIS A 8 -18.55 18.58 3.94
C HIS A 8 -17.36 18.01 4.74
N GLU A 9 -17.55 16.88 5.41
CA GLU A 9 -16.48 16.20 6.14
C GLU A 9 -15.29 15.85 5.21
N ALA A 10 -15.59 15.34 4.00
CA ALA A 10 -14.56 15.05 3.00
C ALA A 10 -13.86 16.32 2.48
N GLU A 11 -14.60 17.40 2.27
CA GLU A 11 -14.05 18.71 1.87
C GLU A 11 -13.08 19.24 2.94
N GLU A 12 -13.49 19.24 4.21
CA GLU A 12 -12.64 19.71 5.32
C GLU A 12 -11.38 18.83 5.47
N ALA A 13 -11.52 17.51 5.35
CA ALA A 13 -10.38 16.60 5.42
C ALA A 13 -9.36 16.83 4.27
N CYS A 14 -9.82 17.28 3.10
CA CYS A 14 -8.93 17.59 1.97
C CYS A 14 -8.22 18.93 2.11
N LYS A 15 -8.78 19.92 2.82
CA LYS A 15 -8.21 21.28 2.96
C LYS A 15 -6.84 21.34 3.64
N GLY A 16 -6.46 20.33 4.39
CA GLY A 16 -5.17 20.26 5.08
C GLY A 16 -4.17 19.29 4.44
N MET A 17 -4.50 18.67 3.32
CA MET A 17 -3.63 17.69 2.67
C MET A 17 -2.67 18.36 1.69
N ALA A 18 -1.42 18.59 2.10
CA ALA A 18 -0.34 19.09 1.25
C ALA A 18 -0.18 18.28 -0.06
N LEU A 19 -0.56 17.00 -0.04
CA LEU A 19 -0.49 16.11 -1.21
C LEU A 19 -1.17 16.70 -2.45
N TRP A 20 -2.35 17.33 -2.31
CA TRP A 20 -3.09 17.85 -3.46
C TRP A 20 -2.41 19.07 -4.09
N GLU A 21 -1.73 19.89 -3.29
CA GLU A 21 -0.91 21.00 -3.77
C GLU A 21 0.34 20.47 -4.46
N VAL A 22 0.99 19.48 -3.85
CA VAL A 22 2.21 18.85 -4.38
C VAL A 22 2.01 18.24 -5.76
N ILE A 23 0.94 17.44 -5.97
CA ILE A 23 0.73 16.76 -7.26
C ILE A 23 0.39 17.72 -8.42
N THR A 24 0.01 18.96 -8.15
CA THR A 24 -0.24 19.99 -9.18
C THR A 24 1.01 20.79 -9.53
N ASP A 25 2.13 20.61 -8.80
CA ASP A 25 3.36 21.36 -8.98
C ASP A 25 4.61 20.46 -8.87
N LEU A 26 4.56 19.30 -9.49
CA LEU A 26 5.66 18.33 -9.47
C LEU A 26 6.85 18.82 -10.29
N TYR A 27 8.05 18.52 -9.78
CA TYR A 27 9.30 18.72 -10.49
C TYR A 27 9.33 17.90 -11.78
N ASP A 28 9.68 18.57 -12.86
CA ASP A 28 10.06 17.96 -14.12
C ASP A 28 11.25 18.74 -14.71
N GLN A 29 12.28 18.01 -15.11
CA GLN A 29 13.54 18.62 -15.53
C GLN A 29 13.39 19.59 -16.71
N GLU A 30 12.45 19.30 -17.63
CA GLU A 30 12.24 20.08 -18.85
C GLU A 30 11.14 21.13 -18.70
N THR A 31 10.02 20.76 -18.06
CA THR A 31 8.79 21.58 -18.06
C THR A 31 8.55 22.32 -16.75
N ASN A 32 9.10 21.84 -15.60
CA ASN A 32 8.94 22.48 -14.30
C ASN A 32 10.17 22.25 -13.38
N PRO A 33 11.35 22.82 -13.69
CA PRO A 33 12.58 22.59 -12.92
C PRO A 33 12.54 23.15 -11.49
N GLU A 34 11.63 24.10 -11.21
CA GLU A 34 11.41 24.66 -9.88
C GLU A 34 10.31 23.91 -9.10
N GLY A 35 9.75 22.85 -9.66
CA GLY A 35 8.69 22.06 -9.07
C GLY A 35 9.11 21.29 -7.81
N ILE A 36 8.12 20.68 -7.14
CA ILE A 36 8.33 19.90 -5.92
C ILE A 36 8.81 18.50 -6.28
N VAL A 37 9.97 18.08 -5.77
CA VAL A 37 10.43 16.69 -5.86
C VAL A 37 9.63 15.84 -4.88
N SER A 38 8.85 14.91 -5.40
CA SER A 38 8.00 14.03 -4.57
C SER A 38 8.69 12.71 -4.26
N LEU A 39 9.21 12.57 -3.05
CA LEU A 39 9.63 11.29 -2.47
C LEU A 39 8.61 10.76 -1.46
N GLY A 40 7.40 11.32 -1.44
CA GLY A 40 6.30 10.95 -0.53
C GLY A 40 5.24 10.08 -1.19
N VAL A 41 4.93 10.29 -2.46
CA VAL A 41 3.98 9.47 -3.21
C VAL A 41 4.62 8.13 -3.58
N ALA A 42 3.94 7.02 -3.25
CA ALA A 42 4.48 5.67 -3.47
C ALA A 42 4.39 5.27 -4.95
N GLU A 43 5.31 5.77 -5.76
CA GLU A 43 5.46 5.45 -7.18
C GLU A 43 6.80 4.75 -7.44
N ASN A 44 6.79 3.77 -8.32
CA ASN A 44 7.99 3.08 -8.78
C ASN A 44 8.23 3.42 -10.25
N THR A 45 9.14 4.34 -10.51
CA THR A 45 9.43 4.84 -11.85
C THR A 45 10.64 4.16 -12.52
N LEU A 46 11.33 3.25 -11.80
CA LEU A 46 12.58 2.62 -12.23
C LEU A 46 12.46 1.78 -13.51
N MET A 47 11.25 1.31 -13.82
CA MET A 47 11.01 0.41 -14.95
C MET A 47 10.00 0.97 -15.97
N HIS A 48 9.63 2.26 -15.88
CA HIS A 48 8.62 2.86 -16.73
C HIS A 48 8.93 2.74 -18.23
N ASP A 49 10.19 2.93 -18.64
CA ASP A 49 10.57 2.83 -20.06
C ASP A 49 10.38 1.41 -20.61
N VAL A 50 10.73 0.40 -19.80
CA VAL A 50 10.59 -1.02 -20.16
C VAL A 50 9.11 -1.38 -20.28
N LEU A 51 8.30 -1.01 -19.30
CA LEU A 51 6.87 -1.29 -19.31
C LEU A 51 6.15 -0.54 -20.44
N ARG A 52 6.45 0.76 -20.62
CA ARG A 52 5.89 1.58 -21.71
C ARG A 52 6.16 0.97 -23.07
N LYS A 53 7.43 0.58 -23.32
CA LYS A 53 7.80 -0.06 -24.59
C LYS A 53 7.00 -1.34 -24.82
N HIS A 54 6.93 -2.22 -23.82
CA HIS A 54 6.18 -3.49 -23.94
C HIS A 54 4.69 -3.24 -24.23
N ILE A 55 4.07 -2.28 -23.53
CA ILE A 55 2.67 -1.93 -23.77
C ILE A 55 2.47 -1.41 -25.21
N HIS A 56 3.30 -0.49 -25.68
CA HIS A 56 3.20 0.07 -27.03
C HIS A 56 3.38 -1.00 -28.13
N ASP A 57 4.33 -1.90 -27.93
CA ASP A 57 4.63 -2.95 -28.92
C ASP A 57 3.51 -4.00 -29.01
N ASN A 58 2.72 -4.19 -27.94
CA ASN A 58 1.74 -5.28 -27.84
C ASN A 58 0.29 -4.78 -27.72
N LEU A 59 0.02 -3.46 -27.77
CA LEU A 59 -1.33 -2.94 -27.67
C LEU A 59 -2.08 -3.04 -29.00
N ALA A 60 -2.89 -4.10 -29.15
CA ALA A 60 -3.80 -4.27 -30.27
C ALA A 60 -5.25 -4.32 -29.76
N LEU A 61 -5.96 -3.20 -29.81
CA LEU A 61 -7.35 -3.12 -29.38
C LEU A 61 -8.29 -3.71 -30.43
N THR A 62 -9.18 -4.58 -29.99
CA THR A 62 -10.26 -5.15 -30.80
C THR A 62 -11.62 -4.55 -30.43
N ASN A 63 -12.65 -4.75 -31.23
CA ASN A 63 -13.98 -4.19 -30.95
C ASN A 63 -14.51 -4.45 -29.53
N PRO A 64 -14.34 -5.60 -28.89
CA PRO A 64 -14.75 -5.82 -27.51
C PRO A 64 -14.14 -4.83 -26.51
N ALA A 65 -12.95 -4.27 -26.76
CA ALA A 65 -12.34 -3.27 -25.90
C ALA A 65 -13.13 -1.93 -25.83
N PHE A 66 -14.09 -1.73 -26.72
CA PHE A 66 -14.95 -0.53 -26.77
C PHE A 66 -16.35 -0.79 -26.23
N THR A 67 -16.59 -1.95 -25.62
CA THR A 67 -17.88 -2.33 -25.03
C THR A 67 -17.75 -2.49 -23.51
N TYR A 68 -18.88 -2.75 -22.83
CA TYR A 68 -18.84 -3.10 -21.39
C TYR A 68 -18.21 -4.48 -21.10
N GLY A 69 -17.75 -5.19 -22.10
CA GLY A 69 -17.05 -6.47 -21.97
C GLY A 69 -17.87 -7.55 -21.27
N ASP A 70 -17.22 -8.26 -20.34
CA ASP A 70 -17.83 -9.36 -19.57
C ASP A 70 -18.45 -8.89 -18.25
N GLY A 71 -18.60 -7.59 -18.04
CA GLY A 71 -19.24 -7.01 -16.85
C GLY A 71 -18.32 -6.14 -16.00
N THR A 72 -18.79 -5.82 -14.79
CA THR A 72 -18.21 -4.75 -13.94
C THR A 72 -16.99 -5.16 -13.15
N THR A 73 -16.66 -6.45 -13.07
CA THR A 73 -15.57 -6.98 -12.24
C THR A 73 -14.39 -7.53 -13.05
N GLY A 74 -14.19 -7.02 -14.27
CA GLY A 74 -13.12 -7.41 -15.18
C GLY A 74 -13.52 -8.48 -16.20
N THR A 75 -12.81 -8.53 -17.33
CA THR A 75 -13.05 -9.52 -18.39
C THR A 75 -12.61 -10.92 -17.96
N LYS A 76 -13.19 -11.95 -18.59
CA LYS A 76 -12.77 -13.34 -18.40
C LYS A 76 -11.29 -13.52 -18.71
N ARG A 77 -10.80 -12.86 -19.80
CA ARG A 77 -9.39 -12.92 -20.21
C ARG A 77 -8.47 -12.33 -19.13
N ALA A 78 -8.76 -11.13 -18.64
CA ALA A 78 -7.93 -10.49 -17.63
C ALA A 78 -7.96 -11.28 -16.31
N LYS A 79 -9.12 -11.77 -15.87
CA LYS A 79 -9.21 -12.64 -14.67
C LYS A 79 -8.41 -13.93 -14.84
N GLN A 80 -8.42 -14.54 -16.03
CA GLN A 80 -7.60 -15.72 -16.32
C GLN A 80 -6.11 -15.41 -16.28
N ALA A 81 -5.69 -14.27 -16.85
CA ALA A 81 -4.30 -13.83 -16.82
C ALA A 81 -3.83 -13.53 -15.38
N VAL A 82 -4.64 -12.80 -14.59
CA VAL A 82 -4.37 -12.51 -13.18
C VAL A 82 -4.32 -13.79 -12.34
N SER A 83 -5.28 -14.71 -12.52
CA SER A 83 -5.32 -16.01 -11.83
C SER A 83 -4.04 -16.81 -12.08
N ARG A 84 -3.66 -16.99 -13.35
CA ARG A 84 -2.44 -17.69 -13.76
C ARG A 84 -1.18 -17.06 -13.16
N PHE A 85 -1.07 -15.74 -13.26
CA PHE A 85 0.03 -14.96 -12.71
C PHE A 85 0.16 -15.10 -11.19
N LEU A 86 -0.94 -14.94 -10.47
CA LEU A 86 -0.94 -15.06 -9.00
C LEU A 86 -0.65 -16.49 -8.54
N ASN A 87 -1.16 -17.52 -9.22
CA ASN A 87 -0.82 -18.91 -8.94
C ASN A 87 0.68 -19.18 -9.07
N LYS A 88 1.31 -18.64 -10.12
CA LYS A 88 2.76 -18.77 -10.35
C LYS A 88 3.59 -18.09 -9.26
N HIS A 89 3.21 -16.87 -8.88
CA HIS A 89 4.06 -16.01 -8.06
C HIS A 89 3.73 -16.03 -6.55
N LEU A 90 2.45 -16.14 -6.18
CA LEU A 90 2.04 -16.21 -4.76
C LEU A 90 2.00 -17.63 -4.21
N LYS A 91 1.99 -18.64 -5.06
CA LYS A 91 1.96 -20.07 -4.69
C LYS A 91 0.88 -20.38 -3.64
N PRO A 92 -0.40 -20.06 -3.92
CA PRO A 92 -1.47 -20.26 -2.98
C PRO A 92 -1.64 -21.75 -2.64
N PHE A 93 -2.15 -22.05 -1.43
CA PHE A 93 -2.42 -23.43 -1.00
C PHE A 93 -3.48 -24.11 -1.88
N ARG A 94 -4.46 -23.34 -2.32
CA ARG A 94 -5.46 -23.74 -3.34
C ARG A 94 -5.33 -22.83 -4.53
N ASP A 95 -5.43 -23.38 -5.74
CA ASP A 95 -5.35 -22.58 -6.94
C ASP A 95 -6.42 -21.47 -6.96
N ILE A 96 -6.00 -20.29 -7.37
CA ILE A 96 -6.90 -19.17 -7.63
C ILE A 96 -7.55 -19.41 -8.99
N GLU A 97 -8.87 -19.42 -9.04
CA GLU A 97 -9.65 -19.48 -10.27
C GLU A 97 -10.16 -18.08 -10.66
N PRO A 98 -10.49 -17.82 -11.92
CA PRO A 98 -11.07 -16.54 -12.36
C PRO A 98 -12.33 -16.13 -11.57
N ALA A 99 -13.10 -17.11 -11.12
CA ALA A 99 -14.31 -16.88 -10.28
C ALA A 99 -13.98 -16.32 -8.88
N HIS A 100 -12.75 -16.53 -8.40
CA HIS A 100 -12.27 -16.04 -7.11
C HIS A 100 -11.77 -14.59 -7.17
N ILE A 101 -11.89 -13.91 -8.32
CA ILE A 101 -11.34 -12.58 -8.54
C ILE A 101 -12.43 -11.59 -8.90
N SER A 102 -12.43 -10.44 -8.22
CA SER A 102 -13.13 -9.23 -8.64
C SER A 102 -12.11 -8.14 -8.93
N MET A 103 -12.00 -7.74 -10.20
CA MET A 103 -11.13 -6.64 -10.60
C MET A 103 -11.79 -5.30 -10.33
N THR A 104 -11.00 -4.29 -9.96
CA THR A 104 -11.46 -2.96 -9.55
C THR A 104 -10.56 -1.87 -10.15
N ASN A 105 -11.06 -0.64 -10.14
CA ASN A 105 -10.31 0.55 -10.55
C ASN A 105 -9.23 0.92 -9.52
N GLY A 106 -8.19 0.08 -9.41
CA GLY A 106 -7.12 0.17 -8.42
C GLY A 106 -7.51 -0.39 -7.04
N CYS A 107 -6.49 -0.59 -6.18
CA CYS A 107 -6.71 -1.16 -4.85
C CYS A 107 -7.49 -0.23 -3.90
N SER A 108 -7.52 1.10 -4.10
CA SER A 108 -8.40 1.98 -3.33
C SER A 108 -9.87 1.59 -3.49
N ALA A 109 -10.31 1.30 -4.72
CA ALA A 109 -11.67 0.79 -4.94
C ALA A 109 -11.86 -0.63 -4.36
N ALA A 110 -10.82 -1.48 -4.40
CA ALA A 110 -10.87 -2.80 -3.79
C ALA A 110 -11.05 -2.73 -2.27
N ILE A 111 -10.33 -1.85 -1.59
CA ILE A 111 -10.41 -1.61 -0.14
C ILE A 111 -11.81 -1.09 0.23
N GLU A 112 -12.31 -0.10 -0.49
CA GLU A 112 -13.64 0.46 -0.27
C GLU A 112 -14.74 -0.62 -0.43
N HIS A 113 -14.66 -1.41 -1.50
CA HIS A 113 -15.64 -2.48 -1.75
C HIS A 113 -15.57 -3.61 -0.71
N LEU A 114 -14.36 -4.00 -0.28
CA LEU A 114 -14.19 -4.95 0.81
C LEU A 114 -14.84 -4.42 2.09
N SER A 115 -14.49 -3.19 2.47
CA SER A 115 -15.04 -2.53 3.64
C SER A 115 -16.57 -2.51 3.58
N TRP A 116 -17.14 -2.09 2.45
CA TRP A 116 -18.59 -2.06 2.23
C TRP A 116 -19.24 -3.46 2.32
N ALA A 117 -18.56 -4.49 1.86
CA ALA A 117 -19.13 -5.85 1.83
C ALA A 117 -19.06 -6.56 3.18
N VAL A 118 -18.05 -6.29 4.02
CA VAL A 118 -17.81 -7.02 5.27
C VAL A 118 -18.30 -6.31 6.52
N ALA A 119 -18.55 -4.99 6.44
CA ALA A 119 -18.93 -4.16 7.59
C ALA A 119 -20.20 -3.35 7.31
N ASN A 120 -20.88 -2.89 8.35
CA ASN A 120 -21.95 -1.90 8.29
C ASN A 120 -21.43 -0.52 8.71
N PRO A 121 -22.11 0.59 8.34
CA PRO A 121 -21.77 1.90 8.88
C PRO A 121 -21.68 1.88 10.40
N GLY A 122 -20.55 2.36 10.93
CA GLY A 122 -20.27 2.37 12.37
C GLY A 122 -19.57 1.11 12.92
N ASP A 123 -19.46 0.02 12.16
CA ASP A 123 -18.60 -1.12 12.50
C ASP A 123 -17.11 -0.69 12.43
N GLY A 124 -16.27 -1.35 13.23
CA GLY A 124 -14.85 -1.05 13.33
C GLY A 124 -13.99 -1.90 12.41
N ILE A 125 -12.93 -1.30 11.87
CA ILE A 125 -11.86 -1.98 11.13
C ILE A 125 -10.51 -1.69 11.79
N LEU A 126 -9.78 -2.74 12.16
CA LEU A 126 -8.49 -2.67 12.85
C LEU A 126 -7.36 -2.37 11.87
N LEU A 127 -6.50 -1.42 12.23
CA LEU A 127 -5.25 -1.09 11.53
C LEU A 127 -4.12 -0.93 12.54
N GLY A 128 -3.04 -1.70 12.37
CA GLY A 128 -1.82 -1.57 13.20
C GLY A 128 -0.99 -0.35 12.83
N GLN A 129 -0.56 0.43 13.83
CA GLN A 129 0.27 1.63 13.66
C GLN A 129 1.77 1.27 13.53
N PRO A 130 2.52 1.95 12.62
CA PRO A 130 2.02 2.83 11.58
C PRO A 130 1.32 2.06 10.44
N TYR A 131 0.33 2.66 9.79
CA TYR A 131 -0.42 2.07 8.68
C TYR A 131 -0.37 2.96 7.44
N TYR A 132 -0.78 2.43 6.29
CA TYR A 132 -0.93 3.24 5.08
C TYR A 132 -2.02 4.30 5.25
N GLY A 133 -1.65 5.59 5.22
CA GLY A 133 -2.56 6.68 5.58
C GLY A 133 -3.83 6.78 4.73
N THR A 134 -3.78 6.34 3.47
CA THR A 134 -4.96 6.37 2.60
C THR A 134 -5.99 5.27 2.94
N PHE A 135 -5.66 4.32 3.82
CA PHE A 135 -6.69 3.42 4.38
C PHE A 135 -7.80 4.21 5.10
N ILE A 136 -7.48 5.38 5.68
CA ILE A 136 -8.50 6.20 6.36
C ILE A 136 -9.63 6.58 5.40
N PRO A 137 -9.40 7.35 4.31
CA PRO A 137 -10.46 7.71 3.39
C PRO A 137 -11.07 6.50 2.67
N ASP A 138 -10.25 5.50 2.29
CA ASP A 138 -10.72 4.31 1.56
C ASP A 138 -11.71 3.49 2.41
N LEU A 139 -11.51 3.40 3.74
CA LEU A 139 -12.35 2.65 4.65
C LEU A 139 -13.52 3.45 5.24
N THR A 140 -13.43 4.79 5.32
CA THR A 140 -14.35 5.57 6.16
C THR A 140 -15.27 6.50 5.38
N TYR A 141 -14.80 7.23 4.36
CA TYR A 141 -15.54 8.37 3.81
C TYR A 141 -16.84 7.99 3.11
N ARG A 142 -16.84 6.95 2.30
CA ARG A 142 -18.03 6.60 1.53
C ARG A 142 -19.02 5.74 2.30
N PHE A 143 -18.49 4.84 3.10
CA PHE A 143 -19.35 3.83 3.68
C PHE A 143 -19.48 3.95 5.21
N GLY A 144 -18.57 4.67 5.88
CA GLY A 144 -18.70 5.05 7.28
C GLY A 144 -18.24 3.99 8.28
N ALA A 145 -17.25 3.16 7.94
CA ALA A 145 -16.57 2.35 8.94
C ALA A 145 -15.80 3.23 9.93
N LYS A 146 -15.58 2.72 11.13
CA LYS A 146 -14.72 3.33 12.13
C LYS A 146 -13.33 2.73 12.04
N LEU A 147 -12.33 3.59 11.90
CA LEU A 147 -10.94 3.17 12.07
C LEU A 147 -10.68 2.83 13.54
N LEU A 148 -10.09 1.67 13.79
CA LEU A 148 -9.64 1.21 15.10
C LEU A 148 -8.10 1.09 15.06
N PRO A 149 -7.36 2.16 15.36
CA PRO A 149 -5.90 2.12 15.36
C PRO A 149 -5.39 1.25 16.52
N VAL A 150 -4.39 0.42 16.23
CA VAL A 150 -3.73 -0.45 17.22
C VAL A 150 -2.32 0.06 17.43
N ALA A 151 -2.05 0.57 18.64
CA ALA A 151 -0.73 1.00 19.08
C ALA A 151 0.05 -0.18 19.66
N PHE A 152 1.35 -0.25 19.38
CA PHE A 152 2.20 -1.36 19.79
C PHE A 152 3.20 -0.99 20.89
N GLY A 153 3.51 0.31 21.08
CA GLY A 153 4.57 0.75 21.98
C GLY A 153 5.93 0.19 21.53
N ASP A 154 6.53 -0.66 22.37
CA ASP A 154 7.83 -1.29 22.10
C ASP A 154 7.74 -2.66 21.39
N VAL A 155 6.52 -3.16 21.11
CA VAL A 155 6.32 -4.43 20.41
C VAL A 155 6.51 -4.21 18.91
N ASP A 156 7.26 -5.07 18.24
CA ASP A 156 7.36 -5.03 16.77
C ASP A 156 5.99 -5.34 16.14
N PRO A 157 5.39 -4.43 15.36
CA PRO A 157 4.07 -4.63 14.78
C PRO A 157 3.96 -5.84 13.83
N LEU A 158 5.09 -6.37 13.36
CA LEU A 158 5.13 -7.49 12.41
C LEU A 158 5.40 -8.85 13.07
N CYS A 159 5.57 -8.90 14.37
CA CYS A 159 5.81 -10.15 15.10
C CYS A 159 4.49 -10.84 15.53
N GLU A 160 4.59 -12.09 15.98
CA GLU A 160 3.45 -12.87 16.45
C GLU A 160 2.82 -12.25 17.71
N GLU A 161 3.64 -11.69 18.59
CA GLU A 161 3.21 -11.08 19.86
C GLU A 161 2.31 -9.84 19.65
N ALA A 162 2.42 -9.17 18.50
CA ALA A 162 1.58 -8.03 18.13
C ALA A 162 0.08 -8.36 18.18
N VAL A 163 -0.30 -9.62 18.00
CA VAL A 163 -1.70 -10.10 18.07
C VAL A 163 -2.37 -9.73 19.39
N THR A 164 -1.62 -9.71 20.50
CA THR A 164 -2.17 -9.33 21.82
C THR A 164 -2.69 -7.89 21.85
N LYS A 165 -2.01 -6.98 21.13
CA LYS A 165 -2.43 -5.58 21.02
C LYS A 165 -3.71 -5.43 20.22
N TYR A 166 -3.87 -6.19 19.16
CA TYR A 166 -5.12 -6.23 18.41
C TYR A 166 -6.27 -6.78 19.26
N GLU A 167 -6.01 -7.83 20.05
CA GLU A 167 -7.02 -8.41 20.93
C GLU A 167 -7.48 -7.43 22.01
N GLU A 168 -6.56 -6.66 22.62
CA GLU A 168 -6.88 -5.59 23.58
C GLU A 168 -7.88 -4.59 22.96
N VAL A 169 -7.62 -4.13 21.72
CA VAL A 169 -8.50 -3.17 21.02
C VAL A 169 -9.84 -3.81 20.64
N ILE A 170 -9.87 -5.09 20.25
CA ILE A 170 -11.13 -5.79 19.99
C ILE A 170 -12.03 -5.81 21.25
N LEU A 171 -11.46 -6.21 22.39
CA LEU A 171 -12.19 -6.30 23.65
C LEU A 171 -12.71 -4.94 24.13
N ASP A 172 -11.88 -3.91 24.08
CA ASP A 172 -12.28 -2.53 24.43
C ASP A 172 -13.40 -2.01 23.51
N THR A 173 -13.28 -2.29 22.20
CA THR A 173 -14.26 -1.86 21.19
C THR A 173 -15.61 -2.57 21.40
N GLN A 174 -15.58 -3.87 21.66
CA GLN A 174 -16.79 -4.65 21.94
C GLN A 174 -17.47 -4.23 23.25
N ALA A 175 -16.69 -3.88 24.28
CA ALA A 175 -17.23 -3.34 25.54
C ALA A 175 -17.99 -2.00 25.34
N LYS A 176 -17.63 -1.24 24.29
CA LYS A 176 -18.33 -0.01 23.86
C LYS A 176 -19.55 -0.30 22.95
N GLY A 177 -19.88 -1.55 22.72
CA GLY A 177 -21.02 -1.97 21.87
C GLY A 177 -20.75 -1.81 20.36
N ILE A 178 -19.49 -1.66 19.95
CA ILE A 178 -19.11 -1.53 18.54
C ILE A 178 -18.66 -2.90 18.02
N LYS A 179 -19.22 -3.34 16.90
CA LYS A 179 -18.81 -4.57 16.23
C LYS A 179 -17.48 -4.34 15.50
N VAL A 180 -16.52 -5.23 15.68
CA VAL A 180 -15.30 -5.28 14.87
C VAL A 180 -15.57 -6.19 13.68
N ALA A 181 -15.44 -5.68 12.46
CA ALA A 181 -15.78 -6.38 11.23
C ALA A 181 -14.54 -6.87 10.45
N GLY A 182 -13.45 -6.12 10.46
CA GLY A 182 -12.26 -6.44 9.69
C GLY A 182 -10.96 -6.10 10.41
N LEU A 183 -9.90 -6.83 10.06
CA LEU A 183 -8.51 -6.53 10.36
C LEU A 183 -7.77 -6.44 9.04
N VAL A 184 -7.14 -5.29 8.76
CA VAL A 184 -6.38 -5.03 7.53
C VAL A 184 -4.91 -4.96 7.87
N ILE A 185 -4.09 -5.68 7.12
CA ILE A 185 -2.63 -5.55 7.13
C ILE A 185 -2.14 -5.18 5.73
N SER A 186 -1.06 -4.42 5.64
CA SER A 186 -0.26 -4.26 4.42
C SER A 186 0.88 -5.28 4.44
N HIS A 187 0.96 -6.16 3.47
CA HIS A 187 1.92 -7.26 3.45
C HIS A 187 2.50 -7.50 2.05
N PRO A 188 3.73 -7.05 1.78
CA PRO A 188 4.71 -6.37 2.64
C PRO A 188 4.23 -5.05 3.23
N HIS A 189 4.77 -4.72 4.42
CA HIS A 189 4.27 -3.63 5.26
C HIS A 189 4.64 -2.24 4.72
N ASN A 190 3.67 -1.35 4.67
CA ASN A 190 3.82 0.07 4.40
C ASN A 190 3.49 0.86 5.68
N PRO A 191 4.44 1.62 6.27
CA PRO A 191 5.67 2.15 5.66
C PRO A 191 6.97 1.39 5.97
N LEU A 192 6.96 0.29 6.73
CA LEU A 192 8.17 -0.33 7.28
C LEU A 192 8.98 -1.16 6.27
N GLY A 193 8.45 -1.49 5.10
CA GLY A 193 9.17 -2.21 4.04
C GLY A 193 9.63 -3.62 4.40
N ARG A 194 8.94 -4.29 5.35
CA ARG A 194 9.24 -5.65 5.82
C ARG A 194 8.05 -6.58 5.63
N CYS A 195 8.30 -7.88 5.62
CA CYS A 195 7.26 -8.91 5.55
C CYS A 195 6.89 -9.43 6.94
N TYR A 196 5.64 -9.86 7.11
CA TYR A 196 5.22 -10.65 8.26
C TYR A 196 5.76 -12.08 8.13
N SER A 197 6.07 -12.72 9.25
CA SER A 197 6.37 -14.14 9.25
C SER A 197 5.11 -14.99 9.04
N ARG A 198 5.30 -16.23 8.57
CA ARG A 198 4.18 -17.18 8.47
C ARG A 198 3.46 -17.37 9.81
N GLN A 199 4.23 -17.41 10.92
CA GLN A 199 3.69 -17.54 12.27
C GLN A 199 2.83 -16.35 12.65
N ALA A 200 3.28 -15.12 12.34
CA ALA A 200 2.48 -13.92 12.57
C ALA A 200 1.17 -13.93 11.77
N LEU A 201 1.23 -14.28 10.46
CA LEU A 201 0.02 -14.38 9.64
C LEU A 201 -0.98 -15.40 10.21
N ILE A 202 -0.50 -16.57 10.63
CA ILE A 202 -1.36 -17.60 11.25
C ILE A 202 -1.95 -17.08 12.57
N ALA A 203 -1.19 -16.36 13.39
CA ALA A 203 -1.67 -15.81 14.64
C ALA A 203 -2.78 -14.75 14.41
N PHE A 204 -2.61 -13.86 13.43
CA PHE A 204 -3.65 -12.91 13.03
C PHE A 204 -4.90 -13.60 12.49
N MET A 205 -4.75 -14.63 11.66
CA MET A 205 -5.89 -15.40 11.15
C MET A 205 -6.66 -16.11 12.28
N LYS A 206 -5.95 -16.69 13.25
CA LYS A 206 -6.57 -17.32 14.43
C LYS A 206 -7.30 -16.29 15.30
N LEU A 207 -6.75 -15.09 15.48
CA LEU A 207 -7.44 -13.99 16.15
C LEU A 207 -8.72 -13.62 15.41
N CYS A 208 -8.68 -13.48 14.10
CA CYS A 208 -9.83 -13.18 13.26
C CYS A 208 -10.90 -14.29 13.37
N GLN A 209 -10.51 -15.56 13.39
CA GLN A 209 -11.42 -16.68 13.61
C GLN A 209 -12.10 -16.62 14.98
N LYS A 210 -11.32 -16.35 16.03
CA LYS A 210 -11.83 -16.28 17.43
C LYS A 210 -12.96 -15.25 17.57
N TYR A 211 -12.80 -14.09 16.92
CA TYR A 211 -13.74 -12.98 17.02
C TYR A 211 -14.68 -12.85 15.82
N LYS A 212 -14.61 -13.76 14.85
CA LYS A 212 -15.38 -13.74 13.59
C LYS A 212 -15.20 -12.47 12.78
N VAL A 213 -13.97 -11.98 12.75
CA VAL A 213 -13.51 -10.80 12.00
C VAL A 213 -12.97 -11.25 10.64
N HIS A 214 -13.15 -10.46 9.59
CA HIS A 214 -12.51 -10.69 8.30
C HIS A 214 -11.02 -10.33 8.34
N PHE A 215 -10.17 -11.21 7.82
CA PHE A 215 -8.74 -10.94 7.64
C PHE A 215 -8.49 -10.47 6.21
N ILE A 216 -7.94 -9.27 6.06
CA ILE A 216 -7.69 -8.62 4.78
C ILE A 216 -6.20 -8.35 4.67
N SER A 217 -5.52 -9.04 3.74
CA SER A 217 -4.11 -8.85 3.44
C SER A 217 -3.94 -8.03 2.17
N ASP A 218 -3.48 -6.79 2.30
CA ASP A 218 -3.11 -5.96 1.16
C ASP A 218 -1.70 -6.33 0.69
N GLU A 219 -1.63 -7.15 -0.36
CA GLU A 219 -0.40 -7.71 -0.93
C GLU A 219 0.05 -6.98 -2.20
N ILE A 220 -0.24 -5.68 -2.28
CA ILE A 220 0.08 -4.82 -3.43
C ILE A 220 1.59 -4.75 -3.72
N TYR A 221 2.45 -5.06 -2.73
CA TYR A 221 3.91 -5.09 -2.83
C TYR A 221 4.50 -6.52 -2.88
N ALA A 222 3.68 -7.54 -3.10
CA ALA A 222 4.03 -8.96 -3.01
C ALA A 222 5.30 -9.35 -3.79
N LEU A 223 5.52 -8.75 -4.95
CA LEU A 223 6.64 -9.07 -5.84
C LEU A 223 7.75 -8.00 -5.84
N SER A 224 7.59 -6.94 -5.06
CA SER A 224 8.62 -5.94 -4.78
C SER A 224 9.44 -6.37 -3.55
N VAL A 225 9.92 -7.61 -3.53
CA VAL A 225 10.76 -8.20 -2.46
C VAL A 225 12.14 -8.46 -3.03
N TRP A 226 13.17 -8.01 -2.34
CA TRP A 226 14.54 -7.98 -2.82
C TRP A 226 15.56 -8.25 -1.72
N PRO A 227 16.80 -8.71 -2.04
CA PRO A 227 17.83 -8.95 -1.05
C PRO A 227 18.30 -7.66 -0.39
N ASN A 228 18.17 -7.57 0.95
CA ASN A 228 18.84 -6.53 1.72
C ASN A 228 20.26 -6.98 2.02
N THR A 229 21.24 -6.24 1.55
CA THR A 229 22.67 -6.51 1.74
C THR A 229 23.33 -5.54 2.73
N VAL A 230 22.55 -4.63 3.31
CA VAL A 230 23.02 -3.55 4.18
C VAL A 230 22.77 -3.86 5.65
N ASP A 231 21.51 -4.17 5.99
CA ASP A 231 21.13 -4.43 7.37
C ASP A 231 21.32 -5.90 7.73
N GLN A 232 21.90 -6.16 8.91
CA GLN A 232 22.03 -7.51 9.46
C GLN A 232 20.88 -7.86 10.41
N HIS A 233 20.23 -6.86 11.00
CA HIS A 233 19.13 -7.01 11.96
C HIS A 233 18.05 -5.96 11.76
N PRO A 234 16.76 -6.33 11.90
CA PRO A 234 16.28 -7.71 12.02
C PRO A 234 16.58 -8.53 10.75
N PRO A 235 16.71 -9.87 10.84
CA PRO A 235 16.93 -10.69 9.65
C PRO A 235 15.75 -10.57 8.68
N PRO A 236 16.01 -10.54 7.36
CA PRO A 236 14.96 -10.40 6.38
C PRO A 236 14.02 -11.62 6.39
N ILE A 237 12.71 -11.36 6.41
CA ILE A 237 11.68 -12.37 6.31
C ILE A 237 11.25 -12.43 4.84
N PRO A 238 11.29 -13.60 4.17
CA PRO A 238 10.78 -13.72 2.81
C PRO A 238 9.28 -13.48 2.76
N PHE A 239 8.81 -12.93 1.64
CA PHE A 239 7.37 -12.79 1.43
C PHE A 239 6.73 -14.16 1.24
N GLU A 240 5.62 -14.35 1.92
CA GLU A 240 4.75 -15.51 1.78
C GLU A 240 3.29 -15.03 1.80
N SER A 241 2.55 -15.21 0.71
CA SER A 241 1.17 -14.74 0.64
C SER A 241 0.28 -15.39 1.71
N ALA A 242 -0.67 -14.64 2.23
CA ALA A 242 -1.71 -15.18 3.11
C ALA A 242 -2.48 -16.34 2.46
N LEU A 243 -2.59 -16.37 1.13
CA LEU A 243 -3.23 -17.46 0.38
C LEU A 243 -2.40 -18.75 0.34
N SER A 244 -1.10 -18.72 0.67
CA SER A 244 -0.26 -19.92 0.71
C SER A 244 -0.47 -20.76 1.97
N ILE A 245 -1.22 -20.25 2.94
CA ILE A 245 -1.49 -20.90 4.22
C ILE A 245 -2.72 -21.79 4.08
N ASP A 246 -2.59 -23.08 4.49
CA ASP A 246 -3.76 -23.93 4.68
C ASP A 246 -4.62 -23.37 5.81
N THR A 247 -5.83 -22.96 5.48
CA THR A 247 -6.77 -22.34 6.43
C THR A 247 -7.46 -23.34 7.36
N THR A 248 -7.27 -24.65 7.16
CA THR A 248 -7.85 -25.70 7.99
C THR A 248 -7.48 -25.49 9.46
N ASP A 249 -8.47 -25.47 10.33
CA ASP A 249 -8.32 -25.21 11.78
C ASP A 249 -7.66 -23.85 12.15
N ILE A 250 -7.52 -22.92 11.19
CA ILE A 250 -6.91 -21.60 11.39
C ILE A 250 -7.96 -20.51 11.27
N ILE A 251 -8.62 -20.40 10.11
CA ILE A 251 -9.65 -19.40 9.83
C ILE A 251 -10.67 -19.97 8.85
N ASP A 252 -11.93 -19.59 9.03
CA ASP A 252 -12.97 -19.80 8.03
C ASP A 252 -12.55 -19.16 6.71
N PRO A 253 -12.34 -19.92 5.63
CA PRO A 253 -11.81 -19.40 4.38
C PRO A 253 -12.70 -18.33 3.73
N GLU A 254 -13.99 -18.23 4.08
CA GLU A 254 -14.86 -17.13 3.64
C GLU A 254 -14.47 -15.78 4.23
N ARG A 255 -13.62 -15.77 5.28
CA ARG A 255 -13.15 -14.55 5.95
C ARG A 255 -11.75 -14.11 5.52
N LEU A 256 -11.09 -14.85 4.64
CA LEU A 256 -9.76 -14.52 4.13
C LEU A 256 -9.88 -13.80 2.78
N HIS A 257 -9.34 -12.60 2.71
CA HIS A 257 -9.30 -11.81 1.48
C HIS A 257 -7.89 -11.28 1.25
N VAL A 258 -7.46 -11.31 -0.01
CA VAL A 258 -6.19 -10.72 -0.45
C VAL A 258 -6.45 -9.67 -1.50
N LEU A 259 -5.69 -8.59 -1.45
CA LEU A 259 -5.67 -7.53 -2.45
C LEU A 259 -4.37 -7.59 -3.23
N TRP A 260 -4.47 -7.37 -4.53
CA TRP A 260 -3.32 -7.23 -5.41
C TRP A 260 -3.63 -6.23 -6.53
N GLY A 261 -2.60 -5.70 -7.22
CA GLY A 261 -2.80 -4.81 -8.36
C GLY A 261 -1.51 -4.42 -9.06
N MET A 262 -1.65 -3.78 -10.22
CA MET A 262 -0.54 -3.39 -11.08
C MET A 262 0.26 -2.18 -10.57
N SER A 263 -0.25 -1.45 -9.57
CA SER A 263 0.26 -0.14 -9.21
C SER A 263 1.68 -0.15 -8.67
N LYS A 264 2.11 -1.18 -7.92
CA LYS A 264 3.38 -1.17 -7.19
C LYS A 264 4.42 -2.09 -7.82
N ASP A 265 4.10 -3.38 -7.97
CA ASP A 265 5.00 -4.36 -8.54
C ASP A 265 5.38 -4.04 -9.99
N PHE A 266 4.47 -3.44 -10.76
CA PHE A 266 4.70 -2.99 -12.13
C PHE A 266 4.90 -1.47 -12.28
N GLY A 267 4.84 -0.69 -11.18
CA GLY A 267 4.95 0.77 -11.23
C GLY A 267 3.83 1.44 -12.05
N ALA A 268 2.71 0.75 -12.25
CA ALA A 268 1.64 1.16 -13.16
C ALA A 268 0.46 1.81 -12.42
N ASN A 269 0.74 2.77 -11.54
CA ASN A 269 -0.27 3.44 -10.72
C ASN A 269 -1.40 4.06 -11.57
N GLY A 270 -1.02 4.67 -12.70
CA GLY A 270 -1.94 5.42 -13.56
C GLY A 270 -2.90 4.57 -14.37
N ILE A 271 -2.62 3.27 -14.60
CA ILE A 271 -3.55 2.40 -15.33
C ILE A 271 -4.71 1.88 -14.48
N ARG A 272 -4.67 2.11 -13.17
CA ARG A 272 -5.78 1.87 -12.24
C ARG A 272 -6.33 0.45 -12.26
N VAL A 273 -5.50 -0.56 -12.02
CA VAL A 273 -5.93 -1.96 -11.92
C VAL A 273 -5.64 -2.52 -10.54
N GLY A 274 -6.68 -2.98 -9.87
CA GLY A 274 -6.66 -3.73 -8.63
C GLY A 274 -7.49 -5.00 -8.73
N ALA A 275 -7.30 -5.91 -7.80
CA ALA A 275 -8.06 -7.15 -7.71
C ALA A 275 -8.29 -7.53 -6.25
N ILE A 276 -9.48 -8.02 -5.97
CA ILE A 276 -9.85 -8.68 -4.71
C ILE A 276 -9.86 -10.17 -4.98
N ILE A 277 -9.10 -10.93 -4.21
CA ILE A 277 -9.06 -12.38 -4.26
C ILE A 277 -9.77 -12.92 -3.01
N SER A 278 -10.86 -13.66 -3.20
CA SER A 278 -11.65 -14.28 -2.13
C SER A 278 -12.07 -15.68 -2.60
N GLN A 279 -11.28 -16.70 -2.23
CA GLN A 279 -11.39 -18.04 -2.83
C GLN A 279 -12.63 -18.82 -2.40
N ALA A 280 -13.20 -18.51 -1.24
CA ALA A 280 -14.27 -19.32 -0.65
C ALA A 280 -15.60 -18.57 -0.45
N ASN A 281 -15.70 -17.31 -0.89
CA ASN A 281 -16.88 -16.48 -0.66
C ASN A 281 -17.55 -16.04 -1.97
N PRO A 282 -18.32 -16.89 -2.64
CA PRO A 282 -19.00 -16.53 -3.89
C PRO A 282 -20.07 -15.46 -3.68
N SER A 283 -20.69 -15.38 -2.50
CA SER A 283 -21.66 -14.34 -2.16
C SER A 283 -21.01 -12.95 -2.13
N PHE A 284 -19.76 -12.87 -1.67
CA PHE A 284 -18.97 -11.65 -1.72
C PHE A 284 -18.82 -11.16 -3.17
N HIS A 285 -18.36 -12.01 -4.09
CA HIS A 285 -18.21 -11.66 -5.50
C HIS A 285 -19.53 -11.24 -6.15
N ALA A 286 -20.63 -11.92 -5.81
CA ALA A 286 -21.96 -11.56 -6.30
C ALA A 286 -22.38 -10.16 -5.81
N ALA A 287 -22.08 -9.81 -4.55
CA ALA A 287 -22.38 -8.49 -4.01
C ALA A 287 -21.54 -7.39 -4.70
N ILE A 288 -20.26 -7.66 -4.97
CA ILE A 288 -19.35 -6.69 -5.64
C ILE A 288 -19.78 -6.36 -7.07
N VAL A 289 -20.46 -7.26 -7.78
CA VAL A 289 -20.99 -6.98 -9.14
C VAL A 289 -21.85 -5.71 -9.14
N ALA A 290 -22.68 -5.49 -8.13
CA ALA A 290 -23.59 -4.35 -8.05
C ALA A 290 -22.84 -3.03 -7.83
N VAL A 291 -21.87 -3.00 -6.92
CA VAL A 291 -21.09 -1.78 -6.62
C VAL A 291 -19.95 -1.55 -7.61
N GLY A 292 -19.53 -2.59 -8.32
CA GLY A 292 -18.51 -2.50 -9.35
C GLY A 292 -18.89 -1.64 -10.56
N LEU A 293 -20.17 -1.30 -10.72
CA LEU A 293 -20.64 -0.54 -11.89
C LEU A 293 -19.94 0.83 -12.06
N TYR A 294 -19.65 1.51 -10.96
CA TYR A 294 -18.99 2.83 -11.00
C TYR A 294 -17.49 2.79 -10.64
N SER A 295 -16.93 1.63 -10.47
CA SER A 295 -15.51 1.42 -10.17
C SER A 295 -14.88 0.28 -10.99
N SER A 296 -15.50 -0.06 -12.11
CA SER A 296 -14.98 -1.06 -13.05
C SER A 296 -13.65 -0.61 -13.66
N VAL A 297 -12.79 -1.57 -13.94
CA VAL A 297 -11.55 -1.32 -14.68
C VAL A 297 -11.90 -0.87 -16.09
N SER A 298 -11.20 0.16 -16.59
CA SER A 298 -11.27 0.55 -18.01
C SER A 298 -10.94 -0.65 -18.88
N SER A 299 -11.70 -0.87 -19.96
CA SER A 299 -11.43 -1.95 -20.92
C SER A 299 -10.02 -1.88 -21.52
N ILE A 300 -9.45 -0.69 -21.67
CA ILE A 300 -8.06 -0.50 -22.12
C ILE A 300 -7.08 -1.01 -21.07
N SER A 301 -7.26 -0.63 -19.81
CA SER A 301 -6.42 -1.07 -18.70
C SER A 301 -6.52 -2.58 -18.46
N ASP A 302 -7.72 -3.14 -18.58
CA ASP A 302 -8.00 -4.57 -18.50
C ASP A 302 -7.22 -5.31 -19.60
N HIS A 303 -7.28 -4.82 -20.85
CA HIS A 303 -6.58 -5.40 -21.99
C HIS A 303 -5.05 -5.30 -21.86
N ILE A 304 -4.52 -4.16 -21.44
CA ILE A 304 -3.11 -3.96 -21.13
C ILE A 304 -2.64 -4.96 -20.07
N THR A 305 -3.41 -5.08 -18.98
CA THR A 305 -3.10 -6.02 -17.90
C THR A 305 -3.01 -7.44 -18.37
N ALA A 306 -3.99 -7.89 -19.18
CA ALA A 306 -3.97 -9.22 -19.75
C ALA A 306 -2.75 -9.44 -20.65
N ASN A 307 -2.44 -8.50 -21.55
CA ASN A 307 -1.27 -8.59 -22.44
C ASN A 307 0.05 -8.71 -21.67
N VAL A 308 0.23 -7.87 -20.64
CA VAL A 308 1.44 -7.90 -19.81
C VAL A 308 1.56 -9.23 -19.06
N LEU A 309 0.49 -9.67 -18.39
CA LEU A 309 0.53 -10.87 -17.54
C LEU A 309 0.52 -12.19 -18.33
N GLU A 310 0.13 -12.19 -19.62
CA GLU A 310 0.21 -13.35 -20.50
C GLU A 310 1.61 -13.59 -21.05
N ASP A 311 2.51 -12.61 -21.02
CA ASP A 311 3.90 -12.73 -21.44
C ASP A 311 4.80 -13.09 -20.26
N ASP A 312 4.92 -14.40 -19.98
CA ASP A 312 5.71 -14.91 -18.86
C ASP A 312 7.20 -14.51 -18.95
N ALA A 313 7.78 -14.47 -20.13
CA ALA A 313 9.19 -14.13 -20.31
C ALA A 313 9.44 -12.65 -19.99
N PHE A 314 8.54 -11.77 -20.44
CA PHE A 314 8.58 -10.36 -20.08
C PHE A 314 8.42 -10.17 -18.58
N VAL A 315 7.38 -10.77 -17.98
CA VAL A 315 7.09 -10.65 -16.54
C VAL A 315 8.27 -11.09 -15.70
N ASP A 316 8.84 -12.28 -15.96
CA ASP A 316 9.95 -12.80 -15.17
C ASP A 316 11.19 -11.89 -15.25
N SER A 317 11.52 -11.40 -16.45
CA SER A 317 12.65 -10.47 -16.65
C SER A 317 12.40 -9.11 -16.03
N TYR A 318 11.18 -8.58 -16.13
CA TYR A 318 10.77 -7.31 -15.54
C TYR A 318 10.88 -7.34 -14.01
N LEU A 319 10.32 -8.37 -13.38
CA LEU A 319 10.35 -8.50 -11.92
C LEU A 319 11.77 -8.67 -11.39
N ALA A 320 12.60 -9.50 -12.03
CA ALA A 320 13.99 -9.69 -11.63
C ALA A 320 14.79 -8.39 -11.70
N GLU A 321 14.65 -7.61 -12.77
CA GLU A 321 15.36 -6.34 -12.92
C GLU A 321 14.80 -5.25 -11.97
N ASN A 322 13.48 -5.22 -11.76
CA ASN A 322 12.87 -4.32 -10.78
C ASN A 322 13.41 -4.58 -9.36
N GLN A 323 13.44 -5.84 -8.93
CA GLN A 323 13.97 -6.23 -7.63
C GLN A 323 15.45 -5.86 -7.46
N ARG A 324 16.26 -6.08 -8.51
CA ARG A 324 17.68 -5.68 -8.53
C ARG A 324 17.84 -4.17 -8.36
N LYS A 325 17.07 -3.38 -9.11
CA LYS A 325 17.11 -1.91 -9.02
C LYS A 325 16.65 -1.43 -7.64
N LEU A 326 15.60 -1.99 -7.07
CA LEU A 326 15.11 -1.65 -5.73
C LEU A 326 16.18 -1.90 -4.66
N SER A 327 16.86 -3.05 -4.69
CA SER A 327 17.98 -3.35 -3.79
C SER A 327 19.13 -2.33 -3.92
N THR A 328 19.44 -1.91 -5.15
CA THR A 328 20.48 -0.89 -5.40
C THR A 328 20.08 0.47 -4.82
N GLN A 329 18.85 0.91 -5.05
CA GLN A 329 18.35 2.19 -4.53
C GLN A 329 18.23 2.19 -3.01
N TYR A 330 17.86 1.06 -2.41
CA TYR A 330 17.88 0.93 -0.96
C TYR A 330 19.28 1.14 -0.38
N THR A 331 20.29 0.49 -0.94
CA THR A 331 21.70 0.68 -0.53
C THR A 331 22.09 2.15 -0.61
N ARG A 332 21.69 2.86 -1.68
CA ARG A 332 21.98 4.29 -1.89
C ARG A 332 21.30 5.17 -0.82
N VAL A 333 20.02 4.99 -0.56
CA VAL A 333 19.30 5.82 0.41
C VAL A 333 19.74 5.55 1.85
N VAL A 334 20.09 4.31 2.20
CA VAL A 334 20.66 4.00 3.52
C VAL A 334 22.05 4.60 3.68
N ALA A 335 22.92 4.54 2.67
CA ALA A 335 24.22 5.21 2.72
C ALA A 335 24.10 6.71 2.94
N TRP A 336 23.08 7.36 2.32
CA TRP A 336 22.76 8.76 2.58
C TRP A 336 22.29 8.99 4.03
N ALA A 337 21.40 8.15 4.57
CA ALA A 337 20.91 8.28 5.93
C ALA A 337 22.06 8.15 6.96
N VAL A 338 22.91 7.14 6.81
CA VAL A 338 24.10 6.90 7.68
C VAL A 338 25.08 8.07 7.60
N LYS A 339 25.39 8.56 6.39
CA LYS A 339 26.30 9.71 6.19
C LYS A 339 25.82 10.96 6.93
N ASN A 340 24.51 11.15 7.03
CA ASN A 340 23.90 12.34 7.62
C ASN A 340 23.45 12.15 9.09
N ASN A 341 23.78 11.00 9.71
CA ASN A 341 23.37 10.61 11.07
C ASN A 341 21.83 10.65 11.25
N ILE A 342 21.11 10.14 10.27
CA ILE A 342 19.64 10.02 10.29
C ILE A 342 19.31 8.60 10.76
N ASP A 343 18.54 8.49 11.83
CA ASP A 343 18.02 7.21 12.29
C ASP A 343 16.93 6.71 11.33
N TYR A 344 16.94 5.41 11.04
CA TYR A 344 15.95 4.79 10.19
C TYR A 344 15.51 3.42 10.72
N ALA A 345 14.35 2.94 10.29
CA ALA A 345 13.88 1.59 10.60
C ALA A 345 14.62 0.57 9.74
N PRO A 346 15.47 -0.31 10.34
CA PRO A 346 16.29 -1.25 9.59
C PRO A 346 15.52 -2.50 9.16
N GLY A 347 16.18 -3.34 8.34
CA GLY A 347 15.69 -4.66 7.94
C GLY A 347 14.67 -4.63 6.80
N VAL A 348 14.63 -3.52 6.07
CA VAL A 348 13.77 -3.37 4.88
C VAL A 348 14.23 -4.34 3.79
N ASN A 349 13.34 -5.20 3.31
CA ASN A 349 13.61 -6.14 2.23
C ASN A 349 12.46 -6.23 1.22
N ALA A 350 11.51 -5.32 1.32
CA ALA A 350 10.33 -5.30 0.48
C ALA A 350 9.81 -3.87 0.26
N ALA A 351 8.89 -3.72 -0.69
CA ALA A 351 8.38 -2.43 -1.14
C ALA A 351 9.52 -1.50 -1.60
N PHE A 352 9.41 -0.21 -1.37
CA PHE A 352 10.42 0.77 -1.82
C PHE A 352 10.44 2.02 -0.93
N PHE A 353 10.43 1.78 0.39
CA PHE A 353 10.37 2.83 1.42
C PHE A 353 11.53 2.75 2.39
N LEU A 354 12.01 3.92 2.82
CA LEU A 354 12.81 4.08 4.01
C LEU A 354 12.02 4.92 5.03
N TRP A 355 11.86 4.40 6.23
CA TRP A 355 11.20 5.08 7.34
C TRP A 355 12.27 5.72 8.22
N VAL A 356 12.29 7.05 8.31
CA VAL A 356 13.39 7.84 8.89
C VAL A 356 12.91 8.83 9.95
N ASP A 357 13.74 9.09 10.96
CA ASP A 357 13.52 10.11 11.99
C ASP A 357 14.23 11.42 11.61
N LEU A 358 13.51 12.31 10.95
CA LEU A 358 14.01 13.64 10.60
C LEU A 358 13.80 14.65 11.74
N GLY A 359 12.80 14.44 12.59
CA GLY A 359 12.52 15.28 13.74
C GLY A 359 13.70 15.34 14.68
N LYS A 360 14.25 14.18 15.05
CA LYS A 360 15.46 14.08 15.90
C LYS A 360 16.66 14.85 15.33
N VAL A 361 16.86 14.75 14.01
CA VAL A 361 17.97 15.47 13.34
C VAL A 361 17.74 16.97 13.35
N TYR A 362 16.49 17.40 13.12
CA TYR A 362 16.14 18.82 13.14
C TYR A 362 16.32 19.42 14.55
N GLU A 363 15.81 18.76 15.60
CA GLU A 363 15.98 19.18 17.00
C GLU A 363 17.46 19.24 17.42
N ALA A 364 18.29 18.28 17.02
CA ALA A 364 19.71 18.28 17.31
C ALA A 364 20.46 19.47 16.69
N ARG A 365 20.01 19.95 15.53
CA ARG A 365 20.56 21.14 14.86
C ARG A 365 19.99 22.45 15.38
N HIS A 366 18.79 22.41 15.95
CA HIS A 366 18.06 23.58 16.46
C HIS A 366 17.69 23.43 17.93
N PRO A 367 18.67 23.34 18.86
CA PRO A 367 18.42 22.95 20.27
C PRO A 367 17.59 23.96 21.09
N LYS A 368 17.26 25.12 20.50
CA LYS A 368 16.42 26.13 21.14
C LYS A 368 15.02 26.22 20.53
N ILE A 369 14.69 25.29 19.62
CA ILE A 369 13.39 25.31 18.97
C ILE A 369 12.31 24.88 19.97
N GLU A 370 11.24 25.64 20.01
CA GLU A 370 10.01 25.30 20.73
C GLU A 370 8.93 25.05 19.68
N THR A 371 8.35 23.86 19.70
CA THR A 371 7.27 23.48 18.78
C THR A 371 6.32 22.51 19.48
N ASP A 372 5.04 22.66 19.20
CA ASP A 372 4.00 21.72 19.66
C ASP A 372 3.99 20.43 18.82
N ASP A 373 4.46 20.49 17.57
CA ASP A 373 4.53 19.34 16.65
C ASP A 373 5.75 19.42 15.72
N ILE A 374 6.78 18.64 16.05
CA ILE A 374 8.02 18.57 15.25
C ILE A 374 7.77 18.01 13.86
N THR A 375 6.77 17.16 13.67
CA THR A 375 6.45 16.57 12.36
C THR A 375 5.91 17.62 11.40
N ASP A 376 4.97 18.45 11.87
CA ASP A 376 4.39 19.53 11.05
C ASP A 376 5.47 20.58 10.73
N LEU A 377 6.29 20.96 11.72
CA LEU A 377 7.39 21.90 11.50
C LEU A 377 8.39 21.43 10.44
N VAL A 378 8.84 20.16 10.54
CA VAL A 378 9.77 19.59 9.54
C VAL A 378 9.09 19.48 8.17
N MET A 379 7.79 19.15 8.10
CA MET A 379 7.05 19.15 6.84
C MET A 379 7.03 20.52 6.18
N ASP A 380 6.77 21.58 6.94
CA ASP A 380 6.80 22.96 6.42
C ASP A 380 8.17 23.29 5.83
N LYS A 381 9.27 22.93 6.53
CA LYS A 381 10.63 23.12 6.03
C LYS A 381 10.92 22.31 4.76
N LEU A 382 10.43 21.11 4.65
CA LEU A 382 10.53 20.29 3.43
C LEU A 382 9.83 20.96 2.25
N ILE A 383 8.61 21.46 2.45
CA ILE A 383 7.84 22.16 1.40
C ILE A 383 8.52 23.48 1.01
N GLU A 384 9.05 24.26 1.98
CA GLU A 384 9.84 25.47 1.69
C GLU A 384 11.05 25.16 0.77
N ARG A 385 11.64 23.96 0.89
CA ARG A 385 12.75 23.48 0.05
C ARG A 385 12.29 22.67 -1.17
N ARG A 386 11.00 22.72 -1.49
CA ARG A 386 10.46 22.09 -2.70
C ARG A 386 10.69 20.58 -2.76
N VAL A 387 10.59 19.89 -1.61
CA VAL A 387 10.60 18.43 -1.49
C VAL A 387 9.45 17.99 -0.63
N PHE A 388 8.78 16.91 -1.04
CA PHE A 388 7.67 16.32 -0.32
C PHE A 388 7.99 14.89 0.13
N LEU A 389 7.79 14.62 1.41
CA LEU A 389 7.81 13.30 2.02
C LEU A 389 6.45 12.98 2.63
N ALA A 390 6.16 11.72 2.86
CA ALA A 390 4.95 11.36 3.59
C ALA A 390 5.23 11.36 5.10
N SER A 391 4.50 12.20 5.86
CA SER A 391 4.71 12.35 7.30
C SER A 391 4.21 11.15 8.10
N GLY A 392 4.89 10.81 9.19
CA GLY A 392 4.46 9.77 10.12
C GLY A 392 3.08 10.02 10.71
N LYS A 393 2.70 11.27 10.89
CA LYS A 393 1.37 11.67 11.34
C LYS A 393 0.27 11.13 10.42
N ALA A 394 0.47 11.22 9.09
CA ALA A 394 -0.46 10.65 8.11
C ALA A 394 -0.54 9.12 8.15
N PHE A 395 0.48 8.45 8.69
CA PHE A 395 0.53 7.00 8.90
C PHE A 395 0.09 6.56 10.31
N GLY A 396 -0.40 7.49 11.13
CA GLY A 396 -0.74 7.20 12.52
C GLY A 396 0.47 6.78 13.37
N SER A 397 1.67 7.26 13.06
CA SER A 397 2.88 6.93 13.81
C SER A 397 2.73 7.31 15.29
N GLU A 398 3.11 6.39 16.19
CA GLU A 398 3.17 6.63 17.62
C GLU A 398 4.30 7.61 18.02
N LYS A 399 5.29 7.77 17.14
CA LYS A 399 6.45 8.63 17.36
C LYS A 399 6.42 9.83 16.42
N PRO A 400 6.51 11.07 16.93
CA PRO A 400 6.61 12.26 16.09
C PRO A 400 7.96 12.32 15.36
N GLY A 401 8.06 13.16 14.33
CA GLY A 401 9.29 13.39 13.59
C GLY A 401 9.69 12.34 12.57
N TRP A 402 8.91 11.26 12.44
CA TRP A 402 9.18 10.21 11.45
C TRP A 402 8.54 10.50 10.10
N PHE A 403 9.23 10.11 9.02
CA PHE A 403 8.82 10.30 7.64
C PHE A 403 9.11 9.07 6.78
N ARG A 404 8.34 8.87 5.73
CA ARG A 404 8.57 7.84 4.72
C ARG A 404 9.20 8.47 3.49
N ILE A 405 10.37 7.96 3.08
CA ILE A 405 11.06 8.28 1.83
C ILE A 405 10.80 7.16 0.83
N VAL A 406 10.27 7.48 -0.33
CA VAL A 406 10.17 6.59 -1.48
C VAL A 406 11.46 6.66 -2.27
N PHE A 407 12.15 5.52 -2.45
CA PHE A 407 13.45 5.48 -3.11
C PHE A 407 13.42 4.89 -4.53
N SER A 408 12.25 4.49 -5.03
CA SER A 408 12.07 3.86 -6.34
C SER A 408 12.03 4.84 -7.51
N HIS A 409 13.01 5.76 -7.53
CA HIS A 409 13.18 6.78 -8.56
C HIS A 409 14.55 6.67 -9.23
N PRO A 410 14.75 7.24 -10.45
CA PRO A 410 16.06 7.41 -11.07
C PRO A 410 17.02 8.15 -10.16
N ASP A 411 18.32 7.86 -10.29
CA ASP A 411 19.39 8.38 -9.44
C ASP A 411 19.35 9.91 -9.29
N GLU A 412 19.26 10.63 -10.39
CA GLU A 412 19.29 12.11 -10.42
C GLU A 412 18.09 12.71 -9.67
N TYR A 413 16.89 12.13 -9.85
CA TYR A 413 15.69 12.58 -9.15
C TYR A 413 15.76 12.30 -7.65
N LEU A 414 16.20 11.09 -7.28
CA LEU A 414 16.37 10.71 -5.88
C LEU A 414 17.41 11.58 -5.19
N ASP A 415 18.58 11.79 -5.80
CA ASP A 415 19.66 12.60 -5.22
C ASP A 415 19.24 14.06 -5.03
N LEU A 416 18.54 14.65 -6.01
CA LEU A 416 17.98 16.00 -5.88
C LEU A 416 17.02 16.10 -4.69
N GLY A 417 16.11 15.11 -4.55
CA GLY A 417 15.20 15.08 -3.42
C GLY A 417 15.91 14.95 -2.08
N LEU A 418 16.89 14.04 -1.98
CA LEU A 418 17.68 13.83 -0.75
C LEU A 418 18.54 15.05 -0.40
N GLN A 419 19.06 15.78 -1.40
CA GLN A 419 19.74 17.07 -1.20
C GLN A 419 18.79 18.10 -0.59
N ARG A 420 17.59 18.29 -1.18
CA ARG A 420 16.58 19.24 -0.67
C ARG A 420 16.10 18.88 0.75
N VAL A 421 16.02 17.60 1.08
CA VAL A 421 15.77 17.17 2.47
C VAL A 421 16.86 17.68 3.41
N MET A 422 18.14 17.54 3.04
CA MET A 422 19.24 18.03 3.89
C MET A 422 19.25 19.55 4.02
N GLU A 423 18.86 20.28 2.98
CA GLU A 423 18.71 21.73 3.02
C GLU A 423 17.55 22.17 3.92
N ALA A 424 16.47 21.38 3.98
CA ALA A 424 15.33 21.63 4.87
C ALA A 424 15.67 21.43 6.36
N LEU A 425 16.64 20.57 6.64
CA LEU A 425 17.08 20.28 8.02
C LEU A 425 18.19 21.22 8.52
N GLN A 426 18.73 22.12 7.69
CA GLN A 426 19.73 23.12 8.08
C GLN A 426 19.11 24.28 8.83
#